data_c293c37ca11f6a40ea3bdd8ac97e5b7c
#
_entry.id   c293c37ca11f6a40ea3bdd8ac97e5b7c
#
_cell.length_a   1.000
_cell.length_b   1.000
_cell.length_c   1.000
_cell.angle_alpha   90.00
_cell.angle_beta   90.00
_cell.angle_gamma   90.00
#
_symmetry.space_group_name_H-M   'P 1'
#
loop_
_entity.id
_entity.type
_entity.pdbx_description
1 polymer ?
#
loop_
_entity_poly.entity_id
_entity_poly.type
_entity_poly.pdbx_seq_one_letter_code
_entity_poly.pdbx_strand_id
1 'polypeptide(L)'
;MLYNPPISHYSEMDVSEYDEDAMFKFIGREGKKFYHITRVCGLDYLWYDRERKKIEIWGPYHVHTNRQSEHVIRAELEHFFDPRS
;
A
#
# COMPACT_ATOMS: atom_id res chain seq x y z
N MET A 1 -20.67 -0.91 5.39
CA MET A 1 -20.15 -0.19 6.55
C MET A 1 -18.79 0.41 6.24
N LEU A 2 -18.60 1.66 6.58
CA LEU A 2 -17.34 2.34 6.32
C LEU A 2 -16.31 1.96 7.38
N TYR A 3 -15.09 1.69 6.91
CA TYR A 3 -13.97 1.45 7.79
C TYR A 3 -13.49 2.79 8.35
N ASN A 4 -13.41 2.90 9.65
CA ASN A 4 -13.06 4.16 10.30
C ASN A 4 -12.14 3.92 11.50
N PRO A 5 -10.89 3.48 11.26
CA PRO A 5 -9.96 3.20 12.33
C PRO A 5 -9.42 4.48 12.97
N PRO A 6 -8.81 4.39 14.15
CA PRO A 6 -8.13 5.53 14.76
C PRO A 6 -7.02 6.05 13.87
N ILE A 7 -6.84 7.37 13.86
CA ILE A 7 -5.80 8.00 13.03
C ILE A 7 -4.39 7.52 13.40
N SER A 8 -4.19 7.07 14.63
CA SER A 8 -2.91 6.55 15.08
C SER A 8 -2.50 5.26 14.38
N HIS A 9 -3.44 4.59 13.71
CA HIS A 9 -3.18 3.36 12.96
C HIS A 9 -2.99 3.62 11.46
N TYR A 10 -2.83 4.87 11.09
CA TYR A 10 -2.80 5.27 9.70
C TYR A 10 -1.42 5.80 9.30
N SER A 11 -0.98 5.46 8.10
CA SER A 11 0.16 6.12 7.48
C SER A 11 -0.07 6.21 5.98
N GLU A 12 0.74 7.04 5.32
CA GLU A 12 0.65 7.24 3.87
C GLU A 12 2.02 7.05 3.25
N MET A 13 2.03 6.54 2.03
CA MET A 13 3.26 6.38 1.27
C MET A 13 3.09 7.07 -0.08
N ASP A 14 3.97 8.01 -0.39
CA ASP A 14 3.93 8.74 -1.65
C ASP A 14 4.40 7.84 -2.79
N VAL A 15 3.58 7.72 -3.82
CA VAL A 15 3.89 6.94 -5.02
C VAL A 15 3.72 7.79 -6.28
N SER A 16 3.91 9.10 -6.14
CA SER A 16 3.73 10.03 -7.25
C SER A 16 4.73 9.83 -8.39
N GLU A 17 5.82 9.10 -8.13
CA GLU A 17 6.81 8.76 -9.15
C GLU A 17 6.28 7.73 -10.18
N TYR A 18 5.20 7.03 -9.85
CA TYR A 18 4.56 6.07 -10.74
C TYR A 18 3.27 6.64 -11.27
N ASP A 19 2.98 6.42 -12.54
CA ASP A 19 1.71 6.88 -13.09
C ASP A 19 0.56 5.95 -12.67
N GLU A 20 -0.66 6.42 -12.92
CA GLU A 20 -1.86 5.72 -12.50
C GLU A 20 -1.96 4.32 -13.12
N ASP A 21 -1.66 4.21 -14.42
CA ASP A 21 -1.71 2.92 -15.10
C ASP A 21 -0.71 1.94 -14.51
N ALA A 22 0.50 2.42 -14.22
CA ALA A 22 1.52 1.59 -13.58
C ALA A 22 1.04 1.09 -12.23
N MET A 23 0.44 1.97 -11.44
CA MET A 23 -0.07 1.59 -10.12
C MET A 23 -1.16 0.53 -10.22
N PHE A 24 -2.08 0.67 -11.17
CA PHE A 24 -3.14 -0.32 -11.35
C PHE A 24 -2.59 -1.68 -11.78
N LYS A 25 -1.55 -1.69 -12.60
CA LYS A 25 -0.88 -2.94 -12.97
C LYS A 25 -0.24 -3.61 -11.76
N PHE A 26 0.39 -2.81 -10.91
CA PHE A 26 1.01 -3.32 -9.68
C PHE A 26 -0.03 -3.89 -8.73
N ILE A 27 -1.12 -3.15 -8.50
CA ILE A 27 -2.17 -3.57 -7.58
C ILE A 27 -2.84 -4.86 -8.06
N GLY A 28 -2.99 -4.98 -9.36
CA GLY A 28 -3.54 -6.18 -9.98
C GLY A 28 -5.06 -6.20 -9.98
N ARG A 29 -5.60 -7.23 -10.63
CA ARG A 29 -7.04 -7.38 -10.77
C ARG A 29 -7.67 -7.55 -9.39
N GLU A 30 -8.72 -6.80 -9.13
CA GLU A 30 -9.50 -6.87 -7.89
C GLU A 30 -8.67 -6.61 -6.64
N GLY A 31 -7.57 -5.88 -6.77
CA GLY A 31 -6.73 -5.56 -5.64
C GLY A 31 -5.90 -6.72 -5.11
N LYS A 32 -5.61 -7.71 -5.94
CA LYS A 32 -4.96 -8.94 -5.54
C LYS A 32 -3.64 -8.72 -4.81
N LYS A 33 -2.80 -7.82 -5.31
CA LYS A 33 -1.51 -7.53 -4.68
C LYS A 33 -1.70 -6.90 -3.29
N PHE A 34 -2.64 -6.00 -3.17
CA PHE A 34 -2.94 -5.36 -1.89
C PHE A 34 -3.48 -6.37 -0.87
N TYR A 35 -4.33 -7.29 -1.30
CA TYR A 35 -4.78 -8.36 -0.43
C TYR A 35 -3.62 -9.20 0.09
N HIS A 36 -2.71 -9.55 -0.81
CA HIS A 36 -1.54 -10.32 -0.44
C HIS A 36 -0.70 -9.58 0.60
N ILE A 37 -0.43 -8.30 0.36
CA ILE A 37 0.38 -7.49 1.27
C ILE A 37 -0.30 -7.32 2.63
N THR A 38 -1.61 -7.08 2.65
CA THR A 38 -2.33 -6.95 3.92
C THR A 38 -2.22 -8.22 4.75
N ARG A 39 -2.29 -9.39 4.11
CA ARG A 39 -2.16 -10.65 4.81
C ARG A 39 -0.75 -10.87 5.34
N VAL A 40 0.26 -10.61 4.53
CA VAL A 40 1.65 -10.82 4.92
C VAL A 40 2.06 -9.87 6.03
N CYS A 41 1.63 -8.62 5.97
CA CYS A 41 2.04 -7.59 6.93
C CYS A 41 1.09 -7.48 8.14
N GLY A 42 -0.03 -8.18 8.11
CA GLY A 42 -1.00 -8.09 9.20
C GLY A 42 -1.70 -6.76 9.27
N LEU A 43 -1.96 -6.15 8.12
CA LEU A 43 -2.64 -4.87 8.03
C LEU A 43 -4.15 -5.08 7.96
N ASP A 44 -4.91 -4.03 8.29
CA ASP A 44 -6.36 -4.05 8.12
C ASP A 44 -6.76 -3.67 6.72
N TYR A 45 -6.05 -2.71 6.11
CA TYR A 45 -6.53 -2.15 4.87
C TYR A 45 -5.42 -1.41 4.13
N LEU A 46 -5.40 -1.56 2.80
CA LEU A 46 -4.56 -0.77 1.90
C LEU A 46 -5.46 -0.15 0.85
N TRP A 47 -5.18 1.09 0.52
CA TRP A 47 -5.95 1.83 -0.48
C TRP A 47 -5.02 2.70 -1.31
N TYR A 48 -5.24 2.74 -2.62
CA TYR A 48 -4.51 3.66 -3.50
C TYR A 48 -5.38 4.88 -3.78
N ASP A 49 -4.96 6.03 -3.27
CA ASP A 49 -5.61 7.31 -3.53
C ASP A 49 -4.99 7.89 -4.80
N ARG A 50 -5.66 7.72 -5.92
CA ARG A 50 -5.11 8.12 -7.21
C ARG A 50 -5.05 9.63 -7.40
N GLU A 51 -5.89 10.37 -6.72
CA GLU A 51 -5.87 11.83 -6.81
C GLU A 51 -4.66 12.42 -6.11
N ARG A 52 -4.36 11.90 -4.93
CA ARG A 52 -3.21 12.34 -4.14
C ARG A 52 -1.94 11.58 -4.48
N LYS A 53 -2.05 10.50 -5.24
CA LYS A 53 -0.95 9.61 -5.61
C LYS A 53 -0.23 9.05 -4.39
N LYS A 54 -1.02 8.52 -3.48
CA LYS A 54 -0.54 7.94 -2.24
C LYS A 54 -1.18 6.60 -1.97
N ILE A 55 -0.44 5.73 -1.30
CA ILE A 55 -1.00 4.50 -0.76
C ILE A 55 -1.32 4.75 0.70
N GLU A 56 -2.57 4.54 1.08
CA GLU A 56 -3.03 4.66 2.46
C GLU A 56 -2.87 3.30 3.14
N ILE A 57 -2.21 3.31 4.28
CA ILE A 57 -1.90 2.08 5.03
C ILE A 57 -2.60 2.16 6.38
N TRP A 58 -3.55 1.25 6.60
CA TRP A 58 -4.33 1.19 7.83
C TRP A 58 -4.05 -0.14 8.51
N GLY A 59 -3.62 -0.09 9.76
CA GLY A 59 -3.29 -1.30 10.47
C GLY A 59 -3.87 -1.34 11.85
N PRO A 60 -3.93 -2.53 12.48
CA PRO A 60 -4.38 -2.66 13.87
C PRO A 60 -3.33 -2.19 14.86
N TYR A 61 -2.12 -1.90 14.37
CA TYR A 61 -0.99 -1.49 15.19
C TYR A 61 -0.70 -0.02 14.95
N HIS A 62 0.15 0.54 15.80
CA HIS A 62 0.51 1.95 15.66
C HIS A 62 1.45 2.18 14.48
N VAL A 63 1.76 3.43 14.23
CA VAL A 63 2.51 3.89 13.05
C VAL A 63 3.85 3.18 12.85
N HIS A 64 4.44 2.67 13.92
CA HIS A 64 5.72 1.96 13.88
C HIS A 64 5.63 0.71 13.00
N THR A 65 4.58 -0.08 13.20
CA THR A 65 4.33 -1.28 12.39
C THR A 65 4.03 -0.90 10.94
N ASN A 66 3.31 0.22 10.76
CA ASN A 66 3.00 0.69 9.42
C ASN A 66 4.25 1.10 8.64
N ARG A 67 5.27 1.63 9.33
CA ARG A 67 6.54 1.95 8.68
C ARG A 67 7.24 0.71 8.14
N GLN A 68 7.20 -0.39 8.88
CA GLN A 68 7.75 -1.65 8.40
C GLN A 68 6.99 -2.11 7.16
N SER A 69 5.68 -1.93 7.17
CA SER A 69 4.85 -2.27 6.01
C SER A 69 5.19 -1.40 4.81
N GLU A 70 5.50 -0.13 5.03
CA GLU A 70 5.95 0.76 3.95
C GLU A 70 7.20 0.20 3.26
N HIS A 71 8.16 -0.31 4.03
CA HIS A 71 9.36 -0.91 3.46
C HIS A 71 9.03 -2.11 2.59
N VAL A 72 8.10 -2.96 3.03
CA VAL A 72 7.67 -4.11 2.26
C VAL A 72 7.01 -3.67 0.96
N ILE A 73 6.11 -2.70 1.04
CA ILE A 73 5.41 -2.19 -0.14
C ILE A 73 6.40 -1.56 -1.12
N ARG A 74 7.35 -0.77 -0.61
CA ARG A 74 8.35 -0.12 -1.44
C ARG A 74 9.22 -1.16 -2.16
N ALA A 75 9.64 -2.19 -1.45
CA ALA A 75 10.43 -3.27 -2.04
C ALA A 75 9.64 -4.00 -3.14
N GLU A 76 8.37 -4.25 -2.91
CA GLU A 76 7.52 -4.90 -3.90
C GLU A 76 7.34 -4.02 -5.13
N LEU A 77 7.16 -2.71 -4.96
CA LEU A 77 7.04 -1.77 -6.06
C LEU A 77 8.32 -1.75 -6.88
N GLU A 78 9.48 -1.63 -6.22
CA GLU A 78 10.76 -1.58 -6.90
C GLU A 78 11.01 -2.85 -7.69
N HIS A 79 10.70 -4.00 -7.10
CA HIS A 79 10.86 -5.28 -7.77
C HIS A 79 9.95 -5.39 -8.99
N PHE A 80 8.70 -4.95 -8.86
CA PHE A 80 7.72 -5.04 -9.94
C PHE A 80 8.14 -4.20 -11.15
N PHE A 81 8.72 -3.03 -10.90
CA PHE A 81 9.12 -2.12 -11.97
C PHE A 81 10.60 -2.22 -12.34
N ASP A 82 11.32 -3.17 -11.79
CA ASP A 82 12.73 -3.41 -12.14
C ASP A 82 12.80 -4.05 -13.54
N PRO A 83 13.41 -3.38 -14.52
CA PRO A 83 13.48 -3.92 -15.88
C PRO A 83 14.29 -5.22 -15.97
N ARG A 84 15.03 -5.58 -14.92
CA ARG A 84 15.83 -6.80 -14.89
C ARG A 84 15.12 -7.96 -14.20
N SER A 85 13.92 -7.72 -13.67
CA SER A 85 13.19 -8.80 -13.02
C SER A 85 12.36 -9.62 -13.97
#